data_07cfd9f947b5b3071805c4604e3899d0
#
_entry.id   07cfd9f947b5b3071805c4604e3899d0
#
_cell.length_a   1.000
_cell.length_b   1.000
_cell.length_c   1.000
_cell.angle_alpha   90.00
_cell.angle_beta   90.00
_cell.angle_gamma   90.00
#
_symmetry.space_group_name_H-M   'P 1'
#
loop_
_entity.id
_entity.type
_entity.pdbx_description
1 polymer ?
#
loop_
_entity_poly.entity_id
_entity_poly.type
_entity_poly.pdbx_seq_one_letter_code
_entity_poly.pdbx_strand_id
1 'polypeptide(L)'
;MSDIKSGGPALRQSSESSASTASGYGMLILLLVILVGGPAFGIWAAQRNMDAAAGITLVVGSIAFAFIAIGFYLLQPNQAVVITLFGDYKGTDRTTGLRWTWPWMIKKKLSVRANNIISERIKVNDLRGNPIEMAAQVVWRVTDSAQALFDVDDYKAFVNVQIEAAVRTIGSRYPYDDFEHQEVTLRGNHDQVGAELRLELIERLKVAGITVDECGFTHLAYAQEIAGAMLRRQQAQAVVAARQTLVEGAVGMVEMALDQLSAKNVVELDDERRAAMVSNLMVVLCGERDTQPIVNAGSLYQ
;
A
#
# COMPACT_ATOMS: atom_id res chain seq x y z
N MET A 1 32.27 -26.64 -5.32
CA MET A 1 31.16 -25.70 -5.43
C MET A 1 31.68 -24.36 -5.00
N SER A 2 32.01 -23.51 -5.98
CA SER A 2 32.77 -22.27 -5.83
C SER A 2 31.89 -21.13 -5.38
N ASP A 3 32.27 -20.51 -4.24
CA ASP A 3 31.73 -19.25 -3.77
C ASP A 3 31.92 -18.14 -4.82
N ILE A 4 30.87 -17.76 -5.52
CA ILE A 4 30.82 -16.54 -6.31
C ILE A 4 30.58 -15.40 -5.32
N LYS A 5 31.66 -14.86 -4.76
CA LYS A 5 31.64 -13.53 -4.15
C LYS A 5 31.39 -12.50 -5.24
N SER A 6 30.15 -12.04 -5.37
CA SER A 6 29.79 -10.84 -6.14
C SER A 6 30.28 -9.62 -5.39
N GLY A 7 31.58 -9.33 -5.49
CA GLY A 7 32.20 -8.12 -4.95
C GLY A 7 32.13 -6.96 -5.93
N GLY A 8 30.95 -6.48 -6.29
CA GLY A 8 30.80 -5.12 -6.81
C GLY A 8 31.01 -4.12 -5.66
N PRO A 9 31.56 -2.91 -5.92
CA PRO A 9 31.66 -1.89 -4.91
C PRO A 9 30.25 -1.64 -4.34
N ALA A 10 30.10 -1.84 -3.03
CA ALA A 10 28.82 -1.57 -2.36
C ALA A 10 28.44 -0.11 -2.66
N LEU A 11 27.28 0.09 -3.27
CA LEU A 11 26.73 1.42 -3.50
C LEU A 11 26.70 2.14 -2.15
N ARG A 12 27.33 3.31 -2.10
CA ARG A 12 27.36 4.13 -0.89
C ARG A 12 25.94 4.66 -0.67
N GLN A 13 25.23 4.12 0.28
CA GLN A 13 23.91 4.62 0.64
C GLN A 13 24.01 6.05 1.15
N SER A 14 23.23 6.92 0.56
CA SER A 14 23.09 8.30 1.00
C SER A 14 22.22 8.32 2.26
N SER A 15 22.51 9.20 3.21
CA SER A 15 21.67 9.41 4.39
C SER A 15 21.35 10.89 4.54
N GLU A 16 20.13 11.19 4.91
CA GLU A 16 19.71 12.57 5.11
C GLU A 16 20.44 13.19 6.28
N SER A 17 21.03 14.37 6.05
CA SER A 17 21.63 15.23 7.06
C SER A 17 20.99 16.61 7.00
N SER A 18 20.93 17.31 8.15
CA SER A 18 20.38 18.66 8.18
C SER A 18 21.31 19.64 7.49
N ALA A 19 20.78 20.45 6.56
CA ALA A 19 21.53 21.50 5.90
C ALA A 19 21.76 22.69 6.82
N SER A 20 22.94 23.28 6.77
CA SER A 20 23.22 24.58 7.41
C SER A 20 22.66 25.71 6.55
N THR A 21 21.52 26.24 6.94
CA THR A 21 20.81 27.33 6.23
C THR A 21 20.51 28.47 7.19
N ALA A 22 20.51 29.71 6.68
CA ALA A 22 20.17 30.88 7.47
C ALA A 22 18.69 31.23 7.39
N SER A 23 18.19 31.94 8.43
CA SER A 23 16.84 32.49 8.37
C SER A 23 16.75 33.55 7.26
N GLY A 24 15.80 33.37 6.34
CA GLY A 24 15.56 34.32 5.26
C GLY A 24 15.11 35.70 5.78
N TYR A 25 14.41 35.75 6.90
CA TYR A 25 13.98 37.04 7.48
C TYR A 25 15.16 37.91 7.94
N GLY A 26 16.18 37.29 8.57
CA GLY A 26 17.40 38.00 8.94
C GLY A 26 18.16 38.51 7.71
N MET A 27 18.27 37.68 6.67
CA MET A 27 18.92 38.07 5.41
C MET A 27 18.10 39.13 4.65
N LEU A 28 16.78 39.13 4.77
CA LEU A 28 15.92 40.16 4.18
C LEU A 28 16.13 41.53 4.87
N ILE A 29 16.27 41.56 6.20
CA ILE A 29 16.63 42.77 6.91
C ILE A 29 17.99 43.31 6.48
N LEU A 30 18.98 42.41 6.35
CA LEU A 30 20.31 42.77 5.85
C LEU A 30 20.24 43.36 4.44
N LEU A 31 19.45 42.75 3.55
CA LEU A 31 19.24 43.22 2.18
C LEU A 31 18.58 44.61 2.16
N LEU A 32 17.59 44.88 3.05
CA LEU A 32 16.96 46.21 3.19
C LEU A 32 17.96 47.27 3.71
N VAL A 33 18.82 46.90 4.65
CA VAL A 33 19.87 47.78 5.15
C VAL A 33 20.87 48.13 4.02
N ILE A 34 21.24 47.21 3.18
CA ILE A 34 22.13 47.47 2.01
C ILE A 34 21.39 48.35 0.98
N LEU A 35 20.11 48.05 0.71
CA LEU A 35 19.33 48.80 -0.27
C LEU A 35 19.12 50.26 0.10
N VAL A 36 18.92 50.56 1.40
CA VAL A 36 18.67 51.93 1.89
C VAL A 36 20.00 52.60 2.31
N GLY A 37 20.85 51.90 3.04
CA GLY A 37 22.10 52.40 3.58
C GLY A 37 23.17 52.69 2.52
N GLY A 38 23.26 51.84 1.49
CA GLY A 38 24.20 52.02 0.38
C GLY A 38 24.02 53.35 -0.37
N PRO A 39 22.82 53.64 -0.91
CA PRO A 39 22.54 54.92 -1.55
C PRO A 39 22.65 56.11 -0.57
N ALA A 40 22.17 55.98 0.67
CA ALA A 40 22.25 57.05 1.67
C ALA A 40 23.71 57.44 1.99
N PHE A 41 24.57 56.42 2.16
CA PHE A 41 26.02 56.66 2.34
C PHE A 41 26.66 57.22 1.07
N GLY A 42 26.27 56.73 -0.12
CA GLY A 42 26.78 57.27 -1.39
C GLY A 42 26.44 58.75 -1.58
N ILE A 43 25.23 59.19 -1.26
CA ILE A 43 24.82 60.62 -1.29
C ILE A 43 25.60 61.41 -0.28
N TRP A 44 25.77 60.94 0.95
CA TRP A 44 26.54 61.62 2.00
C TRP A 44 28.04 61.79 1.60
N ALA A 45 28.64 60.74 1.01
CA ALA A 45 30.02 60.77 0.55
C ALA A 45 30.23 61.77 -0.64
N ALA A 46 29.26 61.79 -1.58
CA ALA A 46 29.30 62.75 -2.70
C ALA A 46 29.21 64.21 -2.22
N GLN A 47 28.38 64.51 -1.20
CA GLN A 47 28.29 65.87 -0.61
C GLN A 47 29.61 66.33 0.04
N ARG A 48 30.51 65.39 0.37
CA ARG A 48 31.82 65.65 0.93
C ARG A 48 32.96 65.63 -0.08
N ASN A 49 32.64 65.68 -1.37
CA ASN A 49 33.62 65.57 -2.46
C ASN A 49 34.46 64.27 -2.44
N MET A 50 33.86 63.16 -1.92
CA MET A 50 34.50 61.84 -1.90
C MET A 50 33.91 60.94 -3.02
N ASP A 51 33.98 61.42 -4.27
CA ASP A 51 33.30 60.78 -5.42
C ASP A 51 33.74 59.35 -5.65
N ALA A 52 35.01 59.03 -5.45
CA ALA A 52 35.53 57.69 -5.56
C ALA A 52 34.93 56.74 -4.50
N ALA A 53 34.74 57.19 -3.26
CA ALA A 53 34.14 56.41 -2.20
C ALA A 53 32.64 56.17 -2.46
N ALA A 54 31.94 57.19 -2.98
CA ALA A 54 30.54 57.05 -3.37
C ALA A 54 30.36 56.01 -4.50
N GLY A 55 31.19 56.06 -5.54
CA GLY A 55 31.14 55.11 -6.63
C GLY A 55 31.43 53.66 -6.20
N ILE A 56 32.47 53.46 -5.38
CA ILE A 56 32.85 52.14 -4.86
C ILE A 56 31.72 51.57 -4.01
N THR A 57 31.12 52.38 -3.13
CA THR A 57 30.02 51.93 -2.24
C THR A 57 28.80 51.46 -3.04
N LEU A 58 28.43 52.17 -4.09
CA LEU A 58 27.30 51.81 -4.96
C LEU A 58 27.56 50.50 -5.71
N VAL A 59 28.76 50.33 -6.25
CA VAL A 59 29.15 49.10 -6.96
C VAL A 59 29.18 47.90 -6.02
N VAL A 60 29.85 48.01 -4.88
CA VAL A 60 29.95 46.94 -3.88
C VAL A 60 28.59 46.63 -3.29
N GLY A 61 27.75 47.65 -2.98
CA GLY A 61 26.40 47.49 -2.50
C GLY A 61 25.50 46.76 -3.50
N SER A 62 25.60 47.10 -4.79
CA SER A 62 24.84 46.42 -5.85
C SER A 62 25.23 44.94 -6.01
N ILE A 63 26.53 44.65 -5.96
CA ILE A 63 27.04 43.26 -6.03
C ILE A 63 26.55 42.49 -4.78
N ALA A 64 26.68 43.05 -3.59
CA ALA A 64 26.23 42.41 -2.36
C ALA A 64 24.70 42.19 -2.35
N PHE A 65 23.94 43.15 -2.85
CA PHE A 65 22.48 43.03 -3.01
C PHE A 65 22.14 41.87 -3.94
N ALA A 66 22.69 41.82 -5.13
CA ALA A 66 22.48 40.76 -6.10
C ALA A 66 22.86 39.38 -5.53
N PHE A 67 23.99 39.31 -4.82
CA PHE A 67 24.48 38.10 -4.19
C PHE A 67 23.52 37.56 -3.13
N ILE A 68 23.00 38.42 -2.24
CA ILE A 68 22.03 38.01 -1.22
C ILE A 68 20.70 37.66 -1.84
N ALA A 69 20.24 38.40 -2.86
CA ALA A 69 18.95 38.18 -3.51
C ALA A 69 18.85 36.78 -4.18
N ILE A 70 19.92 36.28 -4.80
CA ILE A 70 19.96 34.97 -5.43
C ILE A 70 19.86 33.81 -4.42
N GLY A 71 20.31 34.04 -3.16
CA GLY A 71 20.33 33.03 -2.11
C GLY A 71 18.96 32.65 -1.55
N PHE A 72 17.93 33.48 -1.73
CA PHE A 72 16.61 33.23 -1.16
C PHE A 72 15.89 32.05 -1.83
N TYR A 73 15.15 31.32 -1.00
CA TYR A 73 14.17 30.34 -1.44
C TYR A 73 13.03 30.22 -0.42
N LEU A 74 11.88 29.82 -0.92
CA LEU A 74 10.67 29.62 -0.12
C LEU A 74 10.39 28.13 0.01
N LEU A 75 10.14 27.67 1.25
CA LEU A 75 9.83 26.30 1.56
C LEU A 75 8.42 26.22 2.17
N GLN A 76 7.55 25.44 1.50
CA GLN A 76 6.19 25.20 1.97
C GLN A 76 6.18 24.05 2.99
N PRO A 77 5.13 23.93 3.83
CA PRO A 77 4.93 22.76 4.68
C PRO A 77 4.93 21.47 3.88
N ASN A 78 5.58 20.44 4.42
CA ASN A 78 5.73 19.15 3.78
C ASN A 78 6.47 19.17 2.42
N GLN A 79 7.41 20.09 2.30
CA GLN A 79 8.44 20.11 1.26
C GLN A 79 9.81 20.04 1.91
N ALA A 80 10.76 19.44 1.21
CA ALA A 80 12.17 19.44 1.54
C ALA A 80 12.97 20.07 0.41
N VAL A 81 14.07 20.72 0.73
CA VAL A 81 15.04 21.22 -0.24
C VAL A 81 16.36 20.51 0.00
N VAL A 82 16.77 19.74 -1.00
CA VAL A 82 18.07 19.08 -1.01
C VAL A 82 19.09 20.06 -1.58
N ILE A 83 20.16 20.28 -0.83
CA ILE A 83 21.21 21.27 -1.13
C ILE A 83 22.48 20.51 -1.53
N THR A 84 22.98 20.82 -2.72
CA THR A 84 24.24 20.27 -3.23
C THR A 84 25.25 21.38 -3.55
N LEU A 85 26.52 21.09 -3.37
CA LEU A 85 27.62 21.96 -3.70
C LEU A 85 28.57 21.24 -4.63
N PHE A 86 28.67 21.69 -5.88
CA PHE A 86 29.53 21.07 -6.93
C PHE A 86 29.37 19.54 -7.07
N GLY A 87 28.14 19.04 -6.87
CA GLY A 87 27.85 17.62 -6.92
C GLY A 87 27.83 16.91 -5.55
N ASP A 88 28.46 17.50 -4.53
CA ASP A 88 28.43 16.95 -3.18
C ASP A 88 27.12 17.27 -2.45
N TYR A 89 26.51 16.29 -1.80
CA TYR A 89 25.38 16.49 -0.92
C TYR A 89 25.82 17.18 0.39
N LYS A 90 25.21 18.33 0.70
CA LYS A 90 25.51 19.13 1.90
C LYS A 90 24.40 19.09 2.95
N GLY A 91 23.25 18.56 2.61
CA GLY A 91 22.14 18.38 3.54
C GLY A 91 20.78 18.76 2.95
N THR A 92 19.74 18.48 3.73
CA THR A 92 18.36 18.77 3.40
C THR A 92 17.80 19.77 4.39
N ASP A 93 17.11 20.80 3.90
CA ASP A 93 16.33 21.73 4.73
C ASP A 93 14.84 21.36 4.67
N ARG A 94 14.24 21.15 5.84
CA ARG A 94 12.79 20.90 6.03
C ARG A 94 12.09 22.04 6.77
N THR A 95 12.83 23.08 7.15
CA THR A 95 12.29 24.21 7.90
C THR A 95 11.46 25.11 6.99
N THR A 96 10.20 25.23 7.27
CA THR A 96 9.24 26.01 6.47
C THR A 96 9.50 27.53 6.57
N GLY A 97 9.10 28.24 5.52
CA GLY A 97 9.17 29.71 5.45
C GLY A 97 10.23 30.22 4.48
N LEU A 98 10.60 31.48 4.66
CA LEU A 98 11.65 32.12 3.87
C LEU A 98 13.01 31.72 4.42
N ARG A 99 13.81 31.10 3.59
CA ARG A 99 15.17 30.61 3.93
C ARG A 99 16.19 31.19 2.99
N TRP A 100 17.44 31.18 3.43
CA TRP A 100 18.56 31.65 2.65
C TRP A 100 19.73 30.67 2.70
N THR A 101 20.34 30.43 1.54
CA THR A 101 21.58 29.64 1.42
C THR A 101 22.51 30.30 0.40
N TRP A 102 23.78 29.87 0.35
CA TRP A 102 24.77 30.43 -0.53
C TRP A 102 24.35 30.33 -2.00
N PRO A 103 24.54 31.39 -2.82
CA PRO A 103 24.12 31.47 -4.22
C PRO A 103 24.62 30.35 -5.12
N TRP A 104 25.81 29.84 -4.87
CA TRP A 104 26.44 28.74 -5.63
C TRP A 104 25.91 27.34 -5.29
N MET A 105 25.09 27.20 -4.28
CA MET A 105 24.46 25.94 -3.92
C MET A 105 23.26 25.66 -4.82
N ILE A 106 23.20 24.46 -5.37
CA ILE A 106 22.07 23.97 -6.16
C ILE A 106 20.99 23.49 -5.21
N LYS A 107 19.75 23.88 -5.46
CA LYS A 107 18.57 23.60 -4.64
C LYS A 107 17.59 22.75 -5.42
N LYS A 108 17.35 21.50 -5.02
CA LYS A 108 16.31 20.64 -5.58
C LYS A 108 15.17 20.50 -4.59
N LYS A 109 13.97 20.92 -4.98
CA LYS A 109 12.75 20.78 -4.16
C LYS A 109 12.17 19.39 -4.33
N LEU A 110 11.79 18.77 -3.21
CA LEU A 110 11.15 17.47 -3.14
C LEU A 110 9.90 17.56 -2.28
N SER A 111 8.79 16.93 -2.69
CA SER A 111 7.59 16.80 -1.87
C SER A 111 7.73 15.60 -0.94
N VAL A 112 7.53 15.83 0.35
CA VAL A 112 7.47 14.75 1.37
C VAL A 112 6.02 14.48 1.82
N ARG A 113 5.05 14.97 1.03
CA ARG A 113 3.62 14.71 1.22
C ARG A 113 3.31 13.25 0.91
N ALA A 114 2.23 12.74 1.50
CA ALA A 114 1.71 11.44 1.12
C ALA A 114 1.25 11.47 -0.35
N ASN A 115 1.67 10.48 -1.11
CA ASN A 115 1.24 10.23 -2.47
C ASN A 115 0.40 8.97 -2.48
N ASN A 116 -0.74 9.02 -3.16
CA ASN A 116 -1.61 7.88 -3.37
C ASN A 116 -1.50 7.43 -4.82
N ILE A 117 -1.25 6.15 -5.03
CA ILE A 117 -1.14 5.55 -6.34
C ILE A 117 -1.94 4.26 -6.38
N ILE A 118 -2.57 3.99 -7.51
CA ILE A 118 -3.22 2.73 -7.81
C ILE A 118 -2.41 2.07 -8.92
N SER A 119 -1.95 0.85 -8.69
CA SER A 119 -1.21 0.10 -9.70
C SER A 119 -2.09 -0.25 -10.91
N GLU A 120 -1.47 -0.50 -12.03
CA GLU A 120 -2.16 -1.12 -13.15
C GLU A 120 -2.60 -2.55 -12.76
N ARG A 121 -3.61 -3.06 -13.48
CA ARG A 121 -4.04 -4.44 -13.30
C ARG A 121 -3.02 -5.36 -13.90
N ILE A 122 -2.46 -6.25 -13.09
CA ILE A 122 -1.49 -7.24 -13.53
C ILE A 122 -2.09 -8.63 -13.47
N LYS A 123 -1.78 -9.45 -14.47
CA LYS A 123 -2.09 -10.89 -14.45
C LYS A 123 -0.98 -11.63 -13.74
N VAL A 124 -1.35 -12.42 -12.75
CA VAL A 124 -0.45 -13.25 -11.94
C VAL A 124 -1.10 -14.62 -11.76
N ASN A 125 -0.31 -15.66 -11.67
CA ASN A 125 -0.80 -16.96 -11.25
C ASN A 125 -0.79 -17.05 -9.73
N ASP A 126 -1.89 -17.51 -9.17
CA ASP A 126 -1.99 -17.78 -7.73
C ASP A 126 -1.14 -19.02 -7.33
N LEU A 127 -1.10 -19.36 -6.04
CA LEU A 127 -0.36 -20.52 -5.54
C LEU A 127 -0.77 -21.83 -6.22
N ARG A 128 -2.03 -21.93 -6.65
CA ARG A 128 -2.59 -23.12 -7.34
C ARG A 128 -2.43 -23.07 -8.86
N GLY A 129 -1.77 -22.03 -9.40
CA GLY A 129 -1.55 -21.86 -10.85
C GLY A 129 -2.72 -21.25 -11.62
N ASN A 130 -3.76 -20.75 -10.94
CA ASN A 130 -4.88 -20.08 -11.59
C ASN A 130 -4.50 -18.62 -11.95
N PRO A 131 -4.74 -18.17 -13.19
CA PRO A 131 -4.50 -16.78 -13.56
C PRO A 131 -5.53 -15.85 -12.90
N ILE A 132 -5.03 -14.88 -12.16
CA ILE A 132 -5.81 -13.83 -11.47
C ILE A 132 -5.37 -12.45 -11.93
N GLU A 133 -6.28 -11.49 -11.91
CA GLU A 133 -6.00 -10.08 -12.13
C GLU A 133 -6.04 -9.35 -10.80
N MET A 134 -4.95 -8.62 -10.50
CA MET A 134 -4.79 -7.91 -9.24
C MET A 134 -4.36 -6.46 -9.49
N ALA A 135 -4.85 -5.55 -8.65
CA ALA A 135 -4.34 -4.20 -8.53
C ALA A 135 -4.29 -3.80 -7.04
N ALA A 136 -3.31 -3.00 -6.68
CA ALA A 136 -3.16 -2.49 -5.33
C ALA A 136 -3.17 -0.97 -5.30
N GLN A 137 -3.71 -0.40 -4.22
CA GLN A 137 -3.56 0.99 -3.86
C GLN A 137 -2.49 1.10 -2.79
N VAL A 138 -1.59 2.06 -2.96
CA VAL A 138 -0.49 2.30 -2.04
C VAL A 138 -0.39 3.78 -1.72
N VAL A 139 -0.40 4.10 -0.43
CA VAL A 139 -0.12 5.44 0.09
C VAL A 139 1.30 5.45 0.63
N TRP A 140 2.15 6.27 0.04
CA TRP A 140 3.57 6.33 0.36
C TRP A 140 4.06 7.77 0.48
N ARG A 141 5.18 7.97 1.19
CA ARG A 141 5.88 9.25 1.31
C ARG A 141 7.38 9.06 1.35
N VAL A 142 8.10 10.14 1.01
CA VAL A 142 9.55 10.17 1.14
C VAL A 142 9.92 10.50 2.58
N THR A 143 10.70 9.59 3.21
CA THR A 143 11.25 9.76 4.55
C THR A 143 12.69 10.25 4.50
N ASP A 144 13.48 9.76 3.55
CA ASP A 144 14.86 10.19 3.33
C ASP A 144 14.99 10.81 1.92
N SER A 145 15.17 12.12 1.89
CA SER A 145 15.25 12.89 0.65
C SER A 145 16.57 12.68 -0.10
N ALA A 146 17.64 12.30 0.61
CA ALA A 146 18.93 12.03 -0.01
C ALA A 146 18.87 10.71 -0.79
N GLN A 147 18.36 9.65 -0.17
CA GLN A 147 18.17 8.36 -0.85
C GLN A 147 17.25 8.49 -2.07
N ALA A 148 16.13 9.22 -1.92
CA ALA A 148 15.18 9.39 -3.00
C ALA A 148 15.73 10.14 -4.23
N LEU A 149 16.76 10.98 -4.07
CA LEU A 149 17.32 11.78 -5.15
C LEU A 149 18.68 11.31 -5.68
N PHE A 150 19.42 10.51 -4.90
CA PHE A 150 20.78 10.12 -5.26
C PHE A 150 20.99 8.61 -5.38
N ASP A 151 20.16 7.79 -4.72
CA ASP A 151 20.29 6.33 -4.77
C ASP A 151 19.40 5.70 -5.85
N VAL A 152 18.41 6.45 -6.38
CA VAL A 152 17.56 6.06 -7.51
C VAL A 152 17.41 7.21 -8.50
N ASP A 153 17.31 6.91 -9.79
CA ASP A 153 17.18 7.93 -10.85
C ASP A 153 15.83 8.63 -10.80
N ASP A 154 14.76 7.86 -10.80
CA ASP A 154 13.37 8.34 -10.65
C ASP A 154 12.66 7.51 -9.58
N TYR A 155 12.56 8.09 -8.39
CA TYR A 155 11.91 7.43 -7.26
C TYR A 155 10.43 7.11 -7.51
N LYS A 156 9.72 7.89 -8.36
CA LYS A 156 8.30 7.63 -8.68
C LYS A 156 8.16 6.41 -9.60
N ALA A 157 8.96 6.35 -10.65
CA ALA A 157 9.00 5.20 -11.54
C ALA A 157 9.46 3.95 -10.77
N PHE A 158 10.46 4.09 -9.89
CA PHE A 158 10.93 3.02 -9.02
C PHE A 158 9.81 2.46 -8.13
N VAL A 159 9.02 3.33 -7.47
CA VAL A 159 7.87 2.92 -6.65
C VAL A 159 6.89 2.08 -7.46
N ASN A 160 6.52 2.51 -8.67
CA ASN A 160 5.57 1.77 -9.52
C ASN A 160 6.06 0.36 -9.82
N VAL A 161 7.33 0.23 -10.24
CA VAL A 161 7.93 -1.07 -10.55
C VAL A 161 7.98 -1.97 -9.30
N GLN A 162 8.30 -1.41 -8.13
CA GLN A 162 8.34 -2.19 -6.89
C GLN A 162 6.94 -2.61 -6.42
N ILE A 163 5.91 -1.78 -6.63
CA ILE A 163 4.52 -2.15 -6.35
C ILE A 163 4.10 -3.35 -7.21
N GLU A 164 4.35 -3.31 -8.52
CA GLU A 164 4.04 -4.43 -9.39
C GLU A 164 4.76 -5.73 -8.96
N ALA A 165 6.06 -5.62 -8.65
CA ALA A 165 6.85 -6.74 -8.20
C ALA A 165 6.33 -7.33 -6.88
N ALA A 166 5.96 -6.49 -5.92
CA ALA A 166 5.41 -6.92 -4.64
C ALA A 166 4.03 -7.58 -4.80
N VAL A 167 3.12 -6.98 -5.60
CA VAL A 167 1.81 -7.56 -5.90
C VAL A 167 1.95 -8.92 -6.57
N ARG A 168 2.89 -9.07 -7.51
CA ARG A 168 3.20 -10.35 -8.15
C ARG A 168 3.72 -11.39 -7.14
N THR A 169 4.61 -10.98 -6.24
CA THR A 169 5.15 -11.87 -5.20
C THR A 169 4.05 -12.36 -4.26
N ILE A 170 3.20 -11.46 -3.77
CA ILE A 170 2.11 -11.82 -2.86
C ILE A 170 1.04 -12.63 -3.58
N GLY A 171 0.68 -12.26 -4.82
CA GLY A 171 -0.30 -12.99 -5.62
C GLY A 171 0.08 -14.46 -5.86
N SER A 172 1.37 -14.73 -6.07
CA SER A 172 1.87 -16.10 -6.26
C SER A 172 2.03 -16.89 -4.96
N ARG A 173 2.04 -16.24 -3.80
CA ARG A 173 2.25 -16.89 -2.50
C ARG A 173 0.97 -17.48 -1.91
N TYR A 174 -0.17 -16.90 -2.22
CA TYR A 174 -1.46 -17.29 -1.67
C TYR A 174 -2.42 -17.78 -2.75
N PRO A 175 -3.31 -18.76 -2.43
CA PRO A 175 -4.41 -19.10 -3.32
C PRO A 175 -5.46 -17.98 -3.35
N TYR A 176 -6.15 -17.84 -4.48
CA TYR A 176 -7.21 -16.85 -4.61
C TYR A 176 -8.37 -17.11 -3.63
N ASP A 177 -8.85 -18.36 -3.60
CA ASP A 177 -9.88 -18.83 -2.69
C ASP A 177 -9.56 -20.24 -2.16
N ASP A 178 -10.10 -20.57 -1.00
CA ASP A 178 -10.06 -21.90 -0.42
C ASP A 178 -11.44 -22.26 0.13
N PHE A 179 -11.99 -23.36 -0.37
CA PHE A 179 -13.34 -23.83 0.02
C PHE A 179 -13.29 -24.74 1.24
N GLU A 180 -12.14 -25.28 1.56
CA GLU A 180 -11.94 -26.15 2.71
C GLU A 180 -11.62 -25.34 3.99
N HIS A 181 -11.50 -24.01 3.87
CA HIS A 181 -11.20 -23.07 4.96
C HIS A 181 -9.95 -23.42 5.79
N GLN A 182 -8.98 -24.07 5.18
CA GLN A 182 -7.75 -24.51 5.84
C GLN A 182 -6.59 -23.55 5.64
N GLU A 183 -6.60 -22.73 4.58
CA GLU A 183 -5.50 -21.87 4.18
C GLU A 183 -5.90 -20.38 4.17
N VAL A 184 -4.89 -19.53 4.38
CA VAL A 184 -5.02 -18.09 4.18
C VAL A 184 -5.18 -17.81 2.69
N THR A 185 -6.22 -17.05 2.32
CA THR A 185 -6.53 -16.75 0.92
C THR A 185 -6.49 -15.27 0.62
N LEU A 186 -6.22 -14.92 -0.65
CA LEU A 186 -6.27 -13.53 -1.11
C LEU A 186 -7.65 -12.91 -0.93
N ARG A 187 -8.73 -13.69 -1.12
CA ARG A 187 -10.11 -13.22 -1.03
C ARG A 187 -10.65 -13.18 0.40
N GLY A 188 -10.31 -14.15 1.23
CA GLY A 188 -10.87 -14.30 2.58
C GLY A 188 -10.15 -13.48 3.64
N ASN A 189 -8.83 -13.24 3.48
CA ASN A 189 -7.96 -12.67 4.49
C ASN A 189 -7.31 -11.38 4.02
N HIS A 190 -8.12 -10.42 3.52
CA HIS A 190 -7.63 -9.16 2.93
C HIS A 190 -6.69 -8.38 3.84
N ASP A 191 -7.02 -8.29 5.14
CA ASP A 191 -6.25 -7.50 6.11
C ASP A 191 -4.87 -8.12 6.36
N GLN A 192 -4.82 -9.44 6.51
CA GLN A 192 -3.57 -10.16 6.75
C GLN A 192 -2.65 -10.08 5.52
N VAL A 193 -3.18 -10.36 4.33
CA VAL A 193 -2.41 -10.34 3.09
C VAL A 193 -2.02 -8.89 2.73
N GLY A 194 -2.88 -7.91 3.03
CA GLY A 194 -2.55 -6.49 2.89
C GLY A 194 -1.42 -6.04 3.81
N ALA A 195 -1.40 -6.53 5.07
CA ALA A 195 -0.31 -6.26 5.99
C ALA A 195 1.04 -6.85 5.50
N GLU A 196 1.03 -8.06 4.93
CA GLU A 196 2.23 -8.64 4.34
C GLU A 196 2.70 -7.88 3.09
N LEU A 197 1.78 -7.46 2.22
CA LEU A 197 2.11 -6.61 1.08
C LEU A 197 2.78 -5.32 1.53
N ARG A 198 2.27 -4.72 2.61
CA ARG A 198 2.86 -3.50 3.19
C ARG A 198 4.28 -3.74 3.68
N LEU A 199 4.53 -4.83 4.40
CA LEU A 199 5.87 -5.17 4.89
C LEU A 199 6.85 -5.41 3.74
N GLU A 200 6.44 -6.17 2.73
CA GLU A 200 7.23 -6.43 1.52
C GLU A 200 7.58 -5.12 0.79
N LEU A 201 6.61 -4.21 0.67
CA LEU A 201 6.83 -2.90 0.04
C LEU A 201 7.77 -2.01 0.86
N ILE A 202 7.63 -1.96 2.18
CA ILE A 202 8.52 -1.18 3.06
C ILE A 202 9.97 -1.65 2.87
N GLU A 203 10.21 -2.95 2.82
CA GLU A 203 11.56 -3.49 2.65
C GLU A 203 12.15 -3.16 1.28
N ARG A 204 11.36 -3.30 0.21
CA ARG A 204 11.78 -2.98 -1.16
C ARG A 204 12.03 -1.49 -1.39
N LEU A 205 11.19 -0.63 -0.79
CA LEU A 205 11.27 0.82 -0.98
C LEU A 205 12.26 1.51 -0.05
N LYS A 206 12.77 0.81 0.96
CA LYS A 206 13.76 1.32 1.90
C LYS A 206 15.02 1.85 1.23
N VAL A 207 15.45 1.23 0.13
CA VAL A 207 16.62 1.65 -0.64
C VAL A 207 16.45 3.06 -1.21
N ALA A 208 15.22 3.44 -1.55
CA ALA A 208 14.89 4.77 -2.08
C ALA A 208 14.47 5.77 -0.98
N GLY A 209 14.62 5.43 0.30
CA GLY A 209 14.20 6.31 1.40
C GLY A 209 12.70 6.59 1.44
N ILE A 210 11.88 5.64 1.02
CA ILE A 210 10.42 5.75 0.94
C ILE A 210 9.77 4.82 1.95
N THR A 211 8.73 5.30 2.62
CA THR A 211 7.90 4.48 3.52
C THR A 211 6.49 4.36 2.98
N VAL A 212 5.83 3.26 3.32
CA VAL A 212 4.44 2.98 2.99
C VAL A 212 3.59 3.18 4.22
N ASP A 213 2.65 4.12 4.15
CA ASP A 213 1.71 4.41 5.23
C ASP A 213 0.57 3.41 5.24
N GLU A 214 -0.02 3.17 4.05
CA GLU A 214 -1.16 2.30 3.86
C GLU A 214 -1.07 1.58 2.52
N CYS A 215 -1.51 0.34 2.45
CA CYS A 215 -1.70 -0.35 1.19
C CYS A 215 -2.83 -1.37 1.30
N GLY A 216 -3.45 -1.68 0.16
CA GLY A 216 -4.50 -2.66 0.05
C GLY A 216 -4.79 -3.02 -1.40
N PHE A 217 -5.50 -4.14 -1.61
CA PHE A 217 -5.92 -4.56 -2.93
C PHE A 217 -7.18 -3.79 -3.34
N THR A 218 -7.18 -3.21 -4.54
CA THR A 218 -8.35 -2.51 -5.11
C THR A 218 -9.09 -3.34 -6.12
N HIS A 219 -8.39 -4.27 -6.78
CA HIS A 219 -8.95 -5.20 -7.73
C HIS A 219 -8.36 -6.59 -7.48
N LEU A 220 -9.25 -7.57 -7.38
CA LEU A 220 -8.88 -8.96 -7.22
C LEU A 220 -9.96 -9.82 -7.86
N ALA A 221 -9.65 -10.45 -8.97
CA ALA A 221 -10.58 -11.27 -9.73
C ALA A 221 -9.84 -12.39 -10.49
N TYR A 222 -10.54 -13.46 -10.84
CA TYR A 222 -10.02 -14.40 -11.83
C TYR A 222 -9.87 -13.72 -13.20
N ALA A 223 -8.84 -14.07 -13.93
CA ALA A 223 -8.67 -13.62 -15.30
C ALA A 223 -9.87 -14.06 -16.17
N GLN A 224 -10.23 -13.23 -17.15
CA GLN A 224 -11.44 -13.46 -17.98
C GLN A 224 -11.50 -14.83 -18.62
N GLU A 225 -10.34 -15.39 -18.97
CA GLU A 225 -10.22 -16.68 -19.63
C GLU A 225 -10.78 -17.84 -18.81
N ILE A 226 -10.66 -17.76 -17.47
CA ILE A 226 -11.09 -18.84 -16.56
C ILE A 226 -12.28 -18.44 -15.67
N ALA A 227 -12.68 -17.17 -15.66
CA ALA A 227 -13.72 -16.66 -14.76
C ALA A 227 -15.03 -17.47 -14.86
N GLY A 228 -15.49 -17.79 -16.07
CA GLY A 228 -16.68 -18.61 -16.29
C GLY A 228 -16.55 -20.06 -15.82
N ALA A 229 -15.38 -20.67 -15.94
CA ALA A 229 -15.12 -22.01 -15.44
C ALA A 229 -15.08 -22.05 -13.91
N MET A 230 -14.42 -21.04 -13.30
CA MET A 230 -14.34 -20.91 -11.85
C MET A 230 -15.69 -20.60 -11.21
N LEU A 231 -16.52 -19.78 -11.85
CA LEU A 231 -17.89 -19.53 -11.39
C LEU A 231 -18.72 -20.85 -11.37
N ARG A 232 -18.65 -21.66 -12.43
CA ARG A 232 -19.34 -22.96 -12.45
C ARG A 232 -18.81 -23.91 -11.37
N ARG A 233 -17.51 -23.92 -11.13
CA ARG A 233 -16.88 -24.68 -10.04
C ARG A 233 -17.41 -24.24 -8.68
N GLN A 234 -17.45 -22.92 -8.42
CA GLN A 234 -17.99 -22.36 -7.18
C GLN A 234 -19.46 -22.72 -6.97
N GLN A 235 -20.27 -22.63 -8.04
CA GLN A 235 -21.68 -23.04 -8.00
C GLN A 235 -21.84 -24.52 -7.66
N ALA A 236 -21.07 -25.39 -8.31
CA ALA A 236 -21.12 -26.82 -8.03
C ALA A 236 -20.72 -27.14 -6.58
N GLN A 237 -19.67 -26.52 -6.09
CA GLN A 237 -19.23 -26.69 -4.70
C GLN A 237 -20.24 -26.16 -3.69
N ALA A 238 -20.86 -25.01 -3.97
CA ALA A 238 -21.92 -24.46 -3.13
C ALA A 238 -23.13 -25.40 -3.05
N VAL A 239 -23.54 -26.02 -4.16
CA VAL A 239 -24.62 -27.00 -4.18
C VAL A 239 -24.27 -28.23 -3.35
N VAL A 240 -23.02 -28.74 -3.49
CA VAL A 240 -22.58 -29.91 -2.69
C VAL A 240 -22.55 -29.57 -1.21
N ALA A 241 -21.98 -28.41 -0.83
CA ALA A 241 -21.94 -27.97 0.58
C ALA A 241 -23.36 -27.79 1.16
N ALA A 242 -24.29 -27.18 0.40
CA ALA A 242 -25.67 -27.04 0.82
C ALA A 242 -26.35 -28.39 1.04
N ARG A 243 -26.10 -29.34 0.13
CA ARG A 243 -26.66 -30.70 0.29
C ARG A 243 -26.07 -31.43 1.48
N GLN A 244 -24.81 -31.30 1.73
CA GLN A 244 -24.14 -31.90 2.89
C GLN A 244 -24.75 -31.35 4.20
N THR A 245 -24.88 -30.03 4.33
CA THR A 245 -25.52 -29.39 5.48
C THR A 245 -26.98 -29.86 5.67
N LEU A 246 -27.72 -30.03 4.57
CA LEU A 246 -29.09 -30.51 4.61
C LEU A 246 -29.12 -31.97 5.10
N VAL A 247 -28.25 -32.83 4.63
CA VAL A 247 -28.16 -34.24 5.09
C VAL A 247 -27.76 -34.32 6.55
N GLU A 248 -26.74 -33.55 6.99
CA GLU A 248 -26.34 -33.49 8.41
C GLU A 248 -27.48 -33.01 9.29
N GLY A 249 -28.20 -31.97 8.88
CA GLY A 249 -29.38 -31.48 9.58
C GLY A 249 -30.53 -32.52 9.63
N ALA A 250 -30.78 -33.24 8.53
CA ALA A 250 -31.77 -34.29 8.47
C ALA A 250 -31.44 -35.46 9.41
N VAL A 251 -30.19 -35.91 9.43
CA VAL A 251 -29.74 -36.97 10.35
C VAL A 251 -29.95 -36.54 11.79
N GLY A 252 -29.52 -35.31 12.18
CA GLY A 252 -29.71 -34.82 13.53
C GLY A 252 -31.16 -34.67 13.93
N MET A 253 -32.06 -34.30 12.99
CA MET A 253 -33.53 -34.27 13.25
C MET A 253 -34.09 -35.66 13.44
N VAL A 254 -33.67 -36.65 12.66
CA VAL A 254 -34.11 -38.05 12.82
C VAL A 254 -33.63 -38.64 14.14
N GLU A 255 -32.37 -38.43 14.52
CA GLU A 255 -31.85 -38.85 15.83
C GLU A 255 -32.65 -38.24 16.97
N MET A 256 -32.87 -36.93 16.96
CA MET A 256 -33.70 -36.26 17.96
C MET A 256 -35.11 -36.81 18.04
N ALA A 257 -35.74 -37.10 16.90
CA ALA A 257 -37.11 -37.66 16.86
C ALA A 257 -37.13 -39.03 17.49
N LEU A 258 -36.19 -39.91 17.17
CA LEU A 258 -36.11 -41.27 17.72
C LEU A 258 -35.84 -41.23 19.24
N ASP A 259 -34.95 -40.40 19.70
CA ASP A 259 -34.65 -40.24 21.13
C ASP A 259 -35.85 -39.75 21.92
N GLN A 260 -36.60 -38.76 21.39
CA GLN A 260 -37.80 -38.26 22.05
C GLN A 260 -38.93 -39.27 22.07
N LEU A 261 -39.11 -40.06 21.02
CA LEU A 261 -40.12 -41.13 21.00
C LEU A 261 -39.77 -42.24 21.98
N SER A 262 -38.50 -42.62 22.08
CA SER A 262 -38.00 -43.60 23.03
C SER A 262 -38.16 -43.12 24.51
N ALA A 263 -37.79 -41.87 24.78
CA ALA A 263 -37.86 -41.28 26.12
C ALA A 263 -39.30 -41.16 26.65
N LYS A 264 -40.27 -40.97 25.74
CA LYS A 264 -41.69 -40.83 26.09
C LYS A 264 -42.46 -42.16 26.08
N ASN A 265 -41.80 -43.27 25.75
CA ASN A 265 -42.42 -44.61 25.60
C ASN A 265 -43.70 -44.61 24.74
N VAL A 266 -43.74 -43.77 23.69
CA VAL A 266 -44.92 -43.60 22.83
C VAL A 266 -45.13 -44.80 21.93
N VAL A 267 -44.02 -45.47 21.51
CA VAL A 267 -44.02 -46.61 20.59
C VAL A 267 -42.85 -47.53 20.94
N GLU A 268 -43.11 -48.82 21.14
CA GLU A 268 -42.03 -49.82 21.11
C GLU A 268 -41.63 -50.08 19.66
N LEU A 269 -40.45 -49.55 19.27
CA LEU A 269 -39.87 -49.71 17.94
C LEU A 269 -38.85 -50.84 17.99
N ASP A 270 -39.16 -51.94 17.31
CA ASP A 270 -38.14 -52.94 16.97
C ASP A 270 -37.16 -52.37 15.93
N ASP A 271 -36.00 -53.00 15.74
CA ASP A 271 -34.95 -52.49 14.86
C ASP A 271 -35.38 -52.35 13.41
N GLU A 272 -36.30 -53.23 12.92
CA GLU A 272 -36.79 -53.21 11.55
C GLU A 272 -37.74 -52.03 11.32
N ARG A 273 -38.62 -51.72 12.26
CA ARG A 273 -39.52 -50.57 12.20
C ARG A 273 -38.78 -49.26 12.37
N ARG A 274 -37.72 -49.25 13.21
CA ARG A 274 -36.84 -48.10 13.37
C ARG A 274 -36.11 -47.78 12.04
N ALA A 275 -35.55 -48.77 11.37
CA ALA A 275 -34.88 -48.62 10.06
C ALA A 275 -35.83 -48.11 8.98
N ALA A 276 -37.07 -48.64 8.93
CA ALA A 276 -38.10 -48.19 7.99
C ALA A 276 -38.51 -46.73 8.24
N MET A 277 -38.64 -46.33 9.51
CA MET A 277 -38.98 -44.96 9.91
C MET A 277 -37.87 -43.98 9.57
N VAL A 278 -36.60 -44.34 9.83
CA VAL A 278 -35.42 -43.54 9.45
C VAL A 278 -35.38 -43.33 7.95
N SER A 279 -35.55 -44.42 7.16
CA SER A 279 -35.54 -44.33 5.69
C SER A 279 -36.62 -43.38 5.17
N ASN A 280 -37.87 -43.51 5.69
CA ASN A 280 -38.99 -42.67 5.28
C ASN A 280 -38.76 -41.18 5.65
N LEU A 281 -38.28 -40.91 6.86
CA LEU A 281 -37.98 -39.54 7.31
C LEU A 281 -36.83 -38.91 6.48
N MET A 282 -35.79 -39.68 6.21
CA MET A 282 -34.67 -39.20 5.38
C MET A 282 -35.11 -38.86 3.95
N VAL A 283 -35.98 -39.66 3.33
CA VAL A 283 -36.52 -39.37 2.00
C VAL A 283 -37.35 -38.08 2.01
N VAL A 284 -38.16 -37.84 3.04
CA VAL A 284 -38.97 -36.61 3.17
C VAL A 284 -38.08 -35.39 3.43
N LEU A 285 -37.09 -35.50 4.33
CA LEU A 285 -36.25 -34.39 4.74
C LEU A 285 -35.17 -34.02 3.70
N CYS A 286 -34.66 -35.00 2.95
CA CYS A 286 -33.62 -34.79 1.92
C CYS A 286 -34.19 -34.62 0.50
N GLY A 287 -35.50 -34.81 0.29
CA GLY A 287 -36.13 -34.69 -1.03
C GLY A 287 -36.21 -33.23 -1.50
N GLU A 288 -35.82 -32.97 -2.75
CA GLU A 288 -35.88 -31.63 -3.38
C GLU A 288 -37.28 -31.21 -3.85
N ARG A 289 -38.25 -32.12 -3.85
CA ARG A 289 -39.64 -31.85 -4.25
C ARG A 289 -40.55 -32.05 -3.07
N ASP A 290 -41.62 -31.25 -3.00
CA ASP A 290 -42.71 -31.46 -2.07
C ASP A 290 -43.22 -32.91 -2.22
N THR A 291 -42.82 -33.77 -1.30
CA THR A 291 -43.27 -35.15 -1.25
C THR A 291 -44.73 -35.16 -0.84
N GLN A 292 -45.62 -35.55 -1.74
CA GLN A 292 -47.00 -35.84 -1.35
C GLN A 292 -46.99 -37.20 -0.65
N PRO A 293 -47.24 -37.26 0.67
CA PRO A 293 -47.30 -38.54 1.34
C PRO A 293 -48.54 -39.30 0.83
N ILE A 294 -48.31 -40.37 0.06
CA ILE A 294 -49.35 -41.32 -0.25
C ILE A 294 -49.53 -42.17 1.01
N VAL A 295 -50.47 -41.81 1.85
CA VAL A 295 -50.88 -42.67 2.97
C VAL A 295 -51.62 -43.84 2.38
N ASN A 296 -50.98 -44.98 2.28
CA ASN A 296 -51.64 -46.23 1.98
C ASN A 296 -52.44 -46.65 3.23
N ALA A 297 -53.69 -46.24 3.29
CA ALA A 297 -54.61 -46.67 4.30
C ALA A 297 -54.98 -48.13 3.96
N GLY A 298 -53.95 -49.01 3.92
CA GLY A 298 -54.08 -50.39 3.53
C GLY A 298 -55.24 -51.08 4.20
N SER A 299 -55.92 -51.85 3.41
CA SER A 299 -56.97 -52.75 3.82
C SER A 299 -56.53 -53.59 5.02
N LEU A 300 -57.04 -53.24 6.21
CA LEU A 300 -56.82 -53.97 7.45
C LEU A 300 -57.67 -55.23 7.52
N TYR A 301 -58.20 -55.69 6.41
CA TYR A 301 -59.02 -56.93 6.35
C TYR A 301 -58.70 -57.69 5.06
N GLN A 302 -57.82 -58.64 5.11
CA GLN A 302 -58.04 -60.04 4.64
C GLN A 302 -57.14 -60.96 5.45
#